data_80ab3e440a8f89372009aabc9e9910ee
#
_entry.id   80ab3e440a8f89372009aabc9e9910ee
#
_cell.length_a   1.000
_cell.length_b   1.000
_cell.length_c   1.000
_cell.angle_alpha   90.00
_cell.angle_beta   90.00
_cell.angle_gamma   90.00
#
_symmetry.space_group_name_H-M   'P 1'
#
loop_
_entity.id
_entity.type
_entity.pdbx_description
1 polymer ?
#
loop_
_entity_poly.entity_id
_entity_poly.type
_entity_poly.pdbx_seq_one_letter_code
_entity_poly.pdbx_strand_id
1 'polypeptide(L)'
;MKSGYEVGAPLTREAFRAALEKGQGRAWIHVQDHGTAEIEEELLHACLHSVLYDGQLEEGRSGWLLDMVERSPQAERFFAAITAALPGATDDRDAGQLGNLAWRLADDGNQAARQALYARLENPPPKGDDGASFVIELDGVDGLLRVAEMRGRRLLADPEAGEDRWLVKDAEETYGEEEVRAALNDAASRSPAVRAYCDAIEKPRSERREPLGWTDLGTVLEKIEAAAETYPLRFMFFGQKASQDDLEAVFARLLAETRRDQQLRCLWVFRQQAVPRCADLLVSLAESTDAEMQEAACAALARTCDPRVRALAVRLLECPESLCESSLLLFLANLEEGDPERIATALWVPDDRRKVHSIGLDLLELAGEHPDEDWTDCLLWVAEHGPCSMCRSSALSIL
;
A
#
# COMPACT_ATOMS: atom_id res chain seq x y z
N MET A 1 25.33 16.06 3.10
CA MET A 1 26.03 15.59 4.33
C MET A 1 26.44 14.14 4.08
N LYS A 2 27.74 13.82 4.08
CA LYS A 2 28.17 12.42 3.99
C LYS A 2 27.79 11.74 5.31
N SER A 3 26.73 10.93 5.29
CA SER A 3 26.38 10.00 6.36
C SER A 3 27.50 8.97 6.42
N GLY A 4 28.44 9.15 7.34
CA GLY A 4 29.55 8.22 7.54
C GLY A 4 29.08 6.98 8.27
N TYR A 5 28.40 6.07 7.58
CA TYR A 5 28.21 4.72 8.09
C TYR A 5 29.50 3.94 7.89
N GLU A 6 30.26 3.73 8.97
CA GLU A 6 31.27 2.69 8.96
C GLU A 6 30.59 1.34 8.84
N VAL A 7 30.88 0.64 7.76
CA VAL A 7 30.41 -0.75 7.58
C VAL A 7 30.94 -1.57 8.75
N GLY A 8 30.03 -2.17 9.55
CA GLY A 8 30.38 -2.97 10.72
C GLY A 8 30.30 -2.27 12.08
N ALA A 9 30.01 -0.96 12.15
CA ALA A 9 29.74 -0.32 13.44
C ALA A 9 28.33 -0.68 13.97
N PRO A 10 28.15 -0.89 15.30
CA PRO A 10 26.85 -1.16 15.87
C PRO A 10 25.90 0.03 15.65
N LEU A 11 24.64 -0.27 15.31
CA LEU A 11 23.59 0.75 15.22
C LEU A 11 23.20 1.24 16.61
N THR A 12 22.92 2.53 16.76
CA THR A 12 22.20 3.01 17.94
C THR A 12 20.77 2.46 17.95
N ARG A 13 20.07 2.52 19.09
CA ARG A 13 18.67 2.09 19.18
C ARG A 13 17.77 2.81 18.19
N GLU A 14 17.94 4.13 18.03
CA GLU A 14 17.20 4.96 17.09
C GLU A 14 17.49 4.55 15.63
N ALA A 15 18.76 4.33 15.30
CA ALA A 15 19.18 3.90 13.97
C ALA A 15 18.66 2.47 13.64
N PHE A 16 18.66 1.58 14.65
CA PHE A 16 18.10 0.23 14.51
C PHE A 16 16.58 0.26 14.30
N ARG A 17 15.85 1.06 15.10
CA ARG A 17 14.40 1.27 14.93
C ARG A 17 14.09 1.81 13.54
N ALA A 18 14.78 2.85 13.09
CA ALA A 18 14.60 3.40 11.75
C ALA A 18 14.92 2.37 10.65
N ALA A 19 15.87 1.48 10.85
CA ALA A 19 16.18 0.39 9.94
C ALA A 19 15.08 -0.69 9.92
N LEU A 20 14.48 -1.03 11.07
CA LEU A 20 13.32 -1.90 11.15
C LEU A 20 12.10 -1.31 10.44
N GLU A 21 11.79 -0.03 10.71
CA GLU A 21 10.66 0.68 10.09
C GLU A 21 10.77 0.76 8.56
N LYS A 22 12.00 0.90 8.06
CA LYS A 22 12.27 0.94 6.61
C LYS A 22 12.52 -0.45 6.01
N GLY A 23 12.65 -1.53 6.79
CA GLY A 23 13.01 -2.87 6.31
C GLY A 23 14.41 -2.89 5.68
N GLN A 24 15.38 -2.20 6.28
CA GLN A 24 16.74 -2.13 5.77
C GLN A 24 17.59 -3.29 6.28
N GLY A 25 18.30 -3.96 5.39
CA GLY A 25 19.16 -5.11 5.70
C GLY A 25 20.22 -4.83 6.78
N ARG A 26 20.59 -3.54 7.02
CA ARG A 26 21.52 -3.16 8.09
C ARG A 26 21.04 -3.54 9.50
N ALA A 27 19.70 -3.64 9.73
CA ALA A 27 19.18 -4.15 11.01
C ALA A 27 19.53 -5.62 11.19
N TRP A 28 19.39 -6.43 10.15
CA TRP A 28 19.77 -7.85 10.17
C TRP A 28 21.28 -8.02 10.34
N ILE A 29 22.09 -7.24 9.61
CA ILE A 29 23.56 -7.23 9.76
C ILE A 29 23.97 -6.88 11.20
N HIS A 30 23.33 -5.88 11.81
CA HIS A 30 23.57 -5.53 13.20
C HIS A 30 23.31 -6.72 14.14
N VAL A 31 22.16 -7.42 13.99
CA VAL A 31 21.85 -8.60 14.82
C VAL A 31 22.87 -9.72 14.60
N GLN A 32 23.31 -9.93 13.35
CA GLN A 32 24.31 -10.93 13.02
C GLN A 32 25.67 -10.65 13.67
N ASP A 33 26.13 -9.40 13.64
CA ASP A 33 27.49 -9.03 14.05
C ASP A 33 27.58 -8.65 15.54
N HIS A 34 26.52 -8.11 16.13
CA HIS A 34 26.49 -7.54 17.47
C HIS A 34 25.45 -8.18 18.41
N GLY A 35 24.57 -9.06 17.88
CA GLY A 35 23.51 -9.69 18.68
C GLY A 35 22.33 -8.75 18.96
N THR A 36 21.46 -9.16 19.90
CA THR A 36 20.20 -8.45 20.19
C THR A 36 20.16 -7.73 21.54
N ALA A 37 21.14 -7.94 22.42
CA ALA A 37 21.05 -7.56 23.85
C ALA A 37 20.69 -6.07 24.11
N GLU A 38 21.15 -5.15 23.26
CA GLU A 38 20.90 -3.72 23.43
C GLU A 38 19.67 -3.20 22.68
N ILE A 39 19.08 -4.04 21.79
CA ILE A 39 17.99 -3.64 20.89
C ILE A 39 16.76 -4.55 21.01
N GLU A 40 16.66 -5.37 22.05
CA GLU A 40 15.56 -6.34 22.24
C GLU A 40 14.20 -5.68 22.31
N GLU A 41 14.06 -4.52 22.95
CA GLU A 41 12.79 -3.82 23.07
C GLU A 41 12.32 -3.25 21.71
N GLU A 42 13.24 -2.74 20.89
CA GLU A 42 12.96 -2.26 19.54
C GLU A 42 12.53 -3.43 18.63
N LEU A 43 13.21 -4.56 18.73
CA LEU A 43 12.87 -5.76 17.96
C LEU A 43 11.53 -6.33 18.42
N LEU A 44 11.29 -6.41 19.74
CA LEU A 44 10.02 -6.86 20.30
C LEU A 44 8.87 -5.97 19.85
N HIS A 45 9.05 -4.65 19.90
CA HIS A 45 8.06 -3.70 19.42
C HIS A 45 7.73 -3.94 17.94
N ALA A 46 8.75 -4.15 17.09
CA ALA A 46 8.55 -4.44 15.68
C ALA A 46 7.88 -5.79 15.40
N CYS A 47 8.02 -6.78 16.29
CA CYS A 47 7.28 -8.04 16.20
C CYS A 47 5.80 -7.88 16.57
N LEU A 48 5.51 -7.06 17.58
CA LEU A 48 4.14 -6.88 18.10
C LEU A 48 3.32 -5.86 17.31
N HIS A 49 3.98 -4.91 16.63
CA HIS A 49 3.36 -3.83 15.87
C HIS A 49 3.91 -3.79 14.45
N SER A 50 3.03 -3.77 13.48
CA SER A 50 3.44 -3.67 12.08
C SER A 50 4.05 -2.30 11.79
N VAL A 51 5.30 -2.31 11.38
CA VAL A 51 6.08 -1.10 11.03
C VAL A 51 6.11 -0.84 9.53
N LEU A 52 5.31 -1.56 8.72
CA LEU A 52 5.16 -1.34 7.29
C LEU A 52 4.61 0.06 7.01
N TYR A 53 5.15 0.72 6.00
CA TYR A 53 4.60 1.97 5.51
C TYR A 53 3.27 1.73 4.78
N ASP A 54 3.26 0.77 3.85
CA ASP A 54 2.08 0.35 3.11
C ASP A 54 1.89 -1.17 3.20
N GLY A 55 0.93 -1.59 4.01
CA GLY A 55 0.64 -3.02 4.21
C GLY A 55 -0.03 -3.70 3.02
N GLN A 56 -0.45 -2.96 1.98
CA GLN A 56 -1.01 -3.53 0.76
C GLN A 56 0.04 -3.80 -0.32
N LEU A 57 1.09 -2.99 -0.36
CA LEU A 57 2.13 -3.05 -1.39
C LEU A 57 3.43 -3.68 -0.90
N GLU A 58 3.77 -3.48 0.38
CA GLU A 58 5.01 -4.04 0.93
C GLU A 58 4.80 -5.50 1.35
N GLU A 59 5.75 -6.34 1.00
CA GLU A 59 5.77 -7.73 1.50
C GLU A 59 5.91 -7.76 3.03
N GLY A 60 5.24 -8.74 3.64
CA GLY A 60 5.29 -8.95 5.08
C GLY A 60 6.72 -9.23 5.56
N ARG A 61 7.09 -8.61 6.70
CA ARG A 61 8.45 -8.75 7.28
C ARG A 61 8.58 -9.87 8.29
N SER A 62 7.56 -10.69 8.44
CA SER A 62 7.49 -11.70 9.51
C SER A 62 8.66 -12.69 9.47
N GLY A 63 9.03 -13.20 8.29
CA GLY A 63 10.20 -14.09 8.16
C GLY A 63 11.49 -13.40 8.58
N TRP A 64 11.73 -12.20 8.09
CA TRP A 64 12.91 -11.40 8.42
C TRP A 64 13.00 -11.01 9.91
N LEU A 65 11.86 -10.70 10.55
CA LEU A 65 11.80 -10.47 11.99
C LEU A 65 12.08 -11.75 12.78
N LEU A 66 11.51 -12.87 12.35
CA LEU A 66 11.72 -14.16 13.02
C LEU A 66 13.18 -14.61 12.96
N ASP A 67 13.84 -14.46 11.80
CA ASP A 67 15.28 -14.75 11.64
C ASP A 67 16.15 -13.97 12.64
N MET A 68 15.77 -12.71 12.96
CA MET A 68 16.47 -11.91 13.96
C MET A 68 16.15 -12.35 15.38
N VAL A 69 14.89 -12.68 15.66
CA VAL A 69 14.43 -13.18 16.97
C VAL A 69 15.10 -14.51 17.33
N GLU A 70 15.21 -15.44 16.39
CA GLU A 70 15.85 -16.75 16.61
C GLU A 70 17.33 -16.65 16.99
N ARG A 71 17.98 -15.56 16.61
CA ARG A 71 19.37 -15.25 17.01
C ARG A 71 19.48 -14.64 18.41
N SER A 72 18.35 -14.26 19.01
CA SER A 72 18.31 -13.73 20.36
C SER A 72 18.47 -14.82 21.41
N PRO A 73 19.31 -14.63 22.44
CA PRO A 73 19.34 -15.51 23.62
C PRO A 73 17.97 -15.58 24.33
N GLN A 74 17.07 -14.64 24.07
CA GLN A 74 15.73 -14.55 24.65
C GLN A 74 14.61 -14.88 23.66
N ALA A 75 14.87 -15.66 22.62
CA ALA A 75 13.88 -16.01 21.58
C ALA A 75 12.53 -16.48 22.17
N GLU A 76 12.56 -17.31 23.22
CA GLU A 76 11.35 -17.79 23.89
C GLU A 76 10.49 -16.67 24.51
N ARG A 77 11.10 -15.56 24.95
CA ARG A 77 10.36 -14.37 25.41
C ARG A 77 9.59 -13.73 24.29
N PHE A 78 10.19 -13.63 23.10
CA PHE A 78 9.54 -13.09 21.90
C PHE A 78 8.39 -14.01 21.46
N PHE A 79 8.61 -15.32 21.39
CA PHE A 79 7.58 -16.29 21.01
C PHE A 79 6.38 -16.22 21.95
N ALA A 80 6.63 -16.16 23.26
CA ALA A 80 5.58 -16.02 24.26
C ALA A 80 4.81 -14.68 24.11
N ALA A 81 5.50 -13.58 23.81
CA ALA A 81 4.86 -12.28 23.61
C ALA A 81 4.00 -12.25 22.34
N ILE A 82 4.49 -12.80 21.21
CA ILE A 82 3.76 -12.88 19.93
C ILE A 82 2.47 -13.71 20.13
N THR A 83 2.60 -14.91 20.73
CA THR A 83 1.46 -15.80 20.94
C THR A 83 0.42 -15.24 21.89
N ALA A 84 0.85 -14.50 22.93
CA ALA A 84 -0.04 -13.82 23.85
C ALA A 84 -0.79 -12.61 23.23
N ALA A 85 -0.14 -11.89 22.31
CA ALA A 85 -0.70 -10.68 21.69
C ALA A 85 -1.73 -11.01 20.60
N LEU A 86 -1.52 -12.08 19.81
CA LEU A 86 -2.32 -12.38 18.62
C LEU A 86 -3.84 -12.47 18.87
N PRO A 87 -4.35 -13.19 19.89
CA PRO A 87 -5.80 -13.32 20.06
C PRO A 87 -6.52 -11.98 20.33
N GLY A 88 -5.83 -11.03 20.96
CA GLY A 88 -6.36 -9.70 21.30
C GLY A 88 -6.07 -8.58 20.32
N ALA A 89 -5.34 -8.83 19.24
CA ALA A 89 -4.96 -7.81 18.26
C ALA A 89 -6.19 -7.25 17.51
N THR A 90 -6.41 -5.94 17.58
CA THR A 90 -7.56 -5.24 16.96
C THR A 90 -7.16 -4.37 15.76
N ASP A 91 -5.90 -4.02 15.62
CA ASP A 91 -5.37 -3.39 14.42
C ASP A 91 -5.11 -4.47 13.35
N ASP A 92 -5.62 -4.28 12.13
CA ASP A 92 -5.54 -5.29 11.07
C ASP A 92 -4.10 -5.57 10.61
N ARG A 93 -3.21 -4.57 10.65
CA ARG A 93 -1.81 -4.72 10.25
C ARG A 93 -1.03 -5.50 11.31
N ASP A 94 -1.23 -5.15 12.59
CA ASP A 94 -0.64 -5.88 13.71
C ASP A 94 -1.13 -7.33 13.74
N ALA A 95 -2.42 -7.53 13.54
CA ALA A 95 -3.03 -8.86 13.50
C ALA A 95 -2.48 -9.72 12.35
N GLY A 96 -2.35 -9.15 11.16
CA GLY A 96 -1.75 -9.84 10.01
C GLY A 96 -0.29 -10.21 10.25
N GLN A 97 0.52 -9.30 10.82
CA GLN A 97 1.92 -9.58 11.15
C GLN A 97 2.05 -10.64 12.25
N LEU A 98 1.29 -10.50 13.35
CA LEU A 98 1.28 -11.47 14.44
C LEU A 98 0.80 -12.84 13.97
N GLY A 99 -0.21 -12.90 13.10
CA GLY A 99 -0.71 -14.12 12.48
C GLY A 99 0.38 -14.82 11.66
N ASN A 100 1.08 -14.08 10.81
CA ASN A 100 2.20 -14.61 10.01
C ASN A 100 3.35 -15.14 10.90
N LEU A 101 3.72 -14.41 11.96
CA LEU A 101 4.75 -14.85 12.91
C LEU A 101 4.30 -16.12 13.64
N ALA A 102 3.07 -16.15 14.14
CA ALA A 102 2.52 -17.30 14.84
C ALA A 102 2.36 -18.51 13.91
N TRP A 103 1.96 -18.30 12.66
CA TRP A 103 1.86 -19.37 11.66
C TRP A 103 3.24 -20.03 11.43
N ARG A 104 4.30 -19.25 11.21
CA ARG A 104 5.66 -19.81 11.05
C ARG A 104 6.11 -20.57 12.29
N LEU A 105 5.91 -20.00 13.48
CA LEU A 105 6.21 -20.70 14.73
C LEU A 105 5.43 -22.01 14.89
N ALA A 106 4.15 -22.04 14.50
CA ALA A 106 3.30 -23.21 14.57
C ALA A 106 3.72 -24.29 13.55
N ASP A 107 4.14 -23.90 12.35
CA ASP A 107 4.69 -24.76 11.30
C ASP A 107 5.99 -25.44 11.78
N ASP A 108 6.84 -24.70 12.51
CA ASP A 108 8.04 -25.20 13.19
C ASP A 108 7.73 -26.03 14.46
N GLY A 109 6.44 -26.27 14.77
CA GLY A 109 6.00 -27.16 15.86
C GLY A 109 5.69 -26.47 17.19
N ASN A 110 5.69 -25.11 17.25
CA ASN A 110 5.32 -24.39 18.48
C ASN A 110 3.82 -24.51 18.77
N GLN A 111 3.48 -25.32 19.78
CA GLN A 111 2.08 -25.59 20.14
C GLN A 111 1.34 -24.37 20.70
N ALA A 112 2.03 -23.45 21.38
CA ALA A 112 1.41 -22.22 21.90
C ALA A 112 1.01 -21.28 20.74
N ALA A 113 1.84 -21.17 19.72
CA ALA A 113 1.52 -20.40 18.51
C ALA A 113 0.32 -20.99 17.76
N ARG A 114 0.29 -22.34 17.61
CA ARG A 114 -0.85 -23.01 17.02
C ARG A 114 -2.15 -22.75 17.80
N GLN A 115 -2.10 -22.86 19.13
CA GLN A 115 -3.26 -22.55 19.98
C GLN A 115 -3.71 -21.10 19.87
N ALA A 116 -2.77 -20.14 19.72
CA ALA A 116 -3.11 -18.73 19.57
C ALA A 116 -3.84 -18.44 18.24
N LEU A 117 -3.44 -19.09 17.13
CA LEU A 117 -4.14 -19.01 15.84
C LEU A 117 -5.58 -19.50 15.95
N TYR A 118 -5.78 -20.67 16.56
CA TYR A 118 -7.12 -21.22 16.77
C TYR A 118 -7.96 -20.37 17.74
N ALA A 119 -7.35 -19.83 18.81
CA ALA A 119 -8.05 -18.96 19.76
C ALA A 119 -8.56 -17.67 19.07
N ARG A 120 -7.79 -17.13 18.12
CA ARG A 120 -8.22 -15.98 17.32
C ARG A 120 -9.39 -16.33 16.40
N LEU A 121 -9.35 -17.48 15.71
CA LEU A 121 -10.45 -17.93 14.86
C LEU A 121 -11.73 -18.15 15.68
N GLU A 122 -11.62 -18.73 16.87
CA GLU A 122 -12.76 -19.03 17.75
C GLU A 122 -13.39 -17.76 18.35
N ASN A 123 -12.56 -16.79 18.72
CA ASN A 123 -12.95 -15.54 19.37
C ASN A 123 -12.39 -14.32 18.63
N PRO A 124 -12.82 -14.07 17.38
CA PRO A 124 -12.29 -12.94 16.61
C PRO A 124 -12.71 -11.62 17.22
N PRO A 125 -11.93 -10.56 17.00
CA PRO A 125 -12.33 -9.22 17.38
C PRO A 125 -13.60 -8.81 16.62
N PRO A 126 -14.38 -7.86 17.14
CA PRO A 126 -15.64 -7.40 16.50
C PRO A 126 -15.42 -6.78 15.10
N LYS A 127 -14.22 -6.29 14.84
CA LYS A 127 -13.76 -5.79 13.54
C LYS A 127 -12.36 -6.34 13.30
N GLY A 128 -12.07 -6.69 12.06
CA GLY A 128 -10.76 -7.17 11.65
C GLY A 128 -10.76 -8.65 11.22
N ASP A 129 -9.58 -9.10 10.76
CA ASP A 129 -9.36 -10.46 10.30
C ASP A 129 -9.43 -11.47 11.45
N ASP A 130 -10.14 -12.60 11.23
CA ASP A 130 -10.26 -13.69 12.19
C ASP A 130 -9.12 -14.70 12.13
N GLY A 131 -8.13 -14.50 11.25
CA GLY A 131 -6.98 -15.37 11.08
C GLY A 131 -7.28 -16.70 10.37
N ALA A 132 -8.42 -16.78 9.68
CA ALA A 132 -8.86 -18.00 8.99
C ALA A 132 -7.83 -18.51 7.97
N SER A 133 -7.18 -17.62 7.20
CA SER A 133 -6.15 -17.99 6.21
C SER A 133 -4.99 -18.74 6.85
N PHE A 134 -4.50 -18.29 8.00
CA PHE A 134 -3.39 -18.94 8.71
C PHE A 134 -3.73 -20.35 9.21
N VAL A 135 -4.99 -20.57 9.62
CA VAL A 135 -5.44 -21.90 10.03
C VAL A 135 -5.56 -22.83 8.83
N ILE A 136 -6.00 -22.31 7.66
CA ILE A 136 -6.07 -23.09 6.43
C ILE A 136 -4.67 -23.43 5.92
N GLU A 137 -3.74 -22.46 5.92
CA GLU A 137 -2.35 -22.71 5.52
C GLU A 137 -1.66 -23.75 6.43
N LEU A 138 -1.97 -23.72 7.74
CA LEU A 138 -1.37 -24.66 8.71
C LEU A 138 -1.90 -26.09 8.58
N ASP A 139 -3.20 -26.26 8.36
CA ASP A 139 -3.89 -27.54 8.47
C ASP A 139 -4.62 -27.97 7.19
N GLY A 140 -4.43 -27.26 6.09
CA GLY A 140 -4.99 -27.62 4.81
C GLY A 140 -6.52 -27.67 4.81
N VAL A 141 -7.07 -28.72 4.21
CA VAL A 141 -8.51 -28.95 4.13
C VAL A 141 -9.16 -29.09 5.51
N ASP A 142 -8.48 -29.69 6.48
CA ASP A 142 -9.00 -29.80 7.87
C ASP A 142 -9.11 -28.41 8.51
N GLY A 143 -8.15 -27.52 8.25
CA GLY A 143 -8.21 -26.10 8.62
C GLY A 143 -9.40 -25.39 8.01
N LEU A 144 -9.67 -25.59 6.72
CA LEU A 144 -10.83 -25.04 6.04
C LEU A 144 -12.15 -25.53 6.65
N LEU A 145 -12.26 -26.83 6.97
CA LEU A 145 -13.44 -27.37 7.63
C LEU A 145 -13.67 -26.76 9.01
N ARG A 146 -12.59 -26.49 9.75
CA ARG A 146 -12.67 -25.77 11.03
C ARG A 146 -13.15 -24.34 10.86
N VAL A 147 -12.63 -23.62 9.87
CA VAL A 147 -13.07 -22.26 9.51
C VAL A 147 -14.56 -22.26 9.14
N ALA A 148 -14.97 -23.19 8.27
CA ALA A 148 -16.37 -23.33 7.85
C ALA A 148 -17.31 -23.59 9.04
N GLU A 149 -16.91 -24.44 9.99
CA GLU A 149 -17.67 -24.72 11.20
C GLU A 149 -17.79 -23.46 12.09
N MET A 150 -16.70 -22.72 12.30
CA MET A 150 -16.70 -21.53 13.17
C MET A 150 -17.49 -20.38 12.55
N ARG A 151 -17.25 -20.08 11.27
CA ARG A 151 -17.99 -19.02 10.55
C ARG A 151 -19.46 -19.40 10.37
N GLY A 152 -19.73 -20.67 10.09
CA GLY A 152 -21.10 -21.16 10.00
C GLY A 152 -21.91 -21.03 11.30
N ARG A 153 -21.27 -21.24 12.47
CA ARG A 153 -21.93 -20.96 13.78
C ARG A 153 -22.31 -19.49 13.93
N ARG A 154 -21.45 -18.56 13.46
CA ARG A 154 -21.74 -17.12 13.48
C ARG A 154 -22.91 -16.81 12.54
N LEU A 155 -22.95 -17.41 11.34
CA LEU A 155 -24.05 -17.24 10.39
C LEU A 155 -25.39 -17.80 10.91
N LEU A 156 -25.36 -18.89 11.69
CA LEU A 156 -26.57 -19.38 12.35
C LEU A 156 -27.07 -18.43 13.45
N ALA A 157 -26.18 -17.70 14.10
CA ALA A 157 -26.50 -16.69 15.10
C ALA A 157 -26.93 -15.34 14.48
N ASP A 158 -26.36 -14.99 13.33
CA ASP A 158 -26.67 -13.78 12.57
C ASP A 158 -26.78 -14.11 11.06
N PRO A 159 -27.96 -14.49 10.57
CA PRO A 159 -28.18 -14.88 9.17
C PRO A 159 -27.99 -13.73 8.16
N GLU A 160 -27.96 -12.48 8.60
CA GLU A 160 -27.69 -11.31 7.75
C GLU A 160 -26.21 -11.06 7.57
N ALA A 161 -25.35 -11.69 8.38
CA ALA A 161 -23.91 -11.68 8.16
C ALA A 161 -23.59 -12.34 6.82
N GLY A 162 -23.01 -11.58 5.92
CA GLY A 162 -22.57 -12.09 4.61
C GLY A 162 -21.26 -12.86 4.72
N GLU A 163 -21.06 -13.84 3.84
CA GLU A 163 -19.79 -14.54 3.69
C GLU A 163 -19.39 -14.53 2.21
N ASP A 164 -18.10 -14.62 1.93
CA ASP A 164 -17.60 -14.69 0.57
C ASP A 164 -16.84 -15.99 0.30
N ARG A 165 -16.59 -16.26 -0.98
CA ARG A 165 -16.02 -17.53 -1.41
C ARG A 165 -14.47 -17.49 -1.52
N TRP A 166 -13.82 -16.37 -1.21
CA TRP A 166 -12.41 -16.25 -1.55
C TRP A 166 -11.51 -17.30 -0.85
N LEU A 167 -11.76 -17.60 0.44
CA LEU A 167 -11.00 -18.63 1.17
C LEU A 167 -11.18 -20.03 0.57
N VAL A 168 -12.42 -20.35 0.15
CA VAL A 168 -12.70 -21.65 -0.49
C VAL A 168 -12.04 -21.71 -1.86
N LYS A 169 -12.07 -20.61 -2.62
CA LYS A 169 -11.41 -20.54 -3.92
C LYS A 169 -9.90 -20.70 -3.80
N ASP A 170 -9.28 -20.03 -2.85
CA ASP A 170 -7.86 -20.13 -2.55
C ASP A 170 -7.46 -21.58 -2.14
N ALA A 171 -8.26 -22.20 -1.29
CA ALA A 171 -8.09 -23.60 -0.92
C ALA A 171 -8.30 -24.56 -2.12
N GLU A 172 -9.28 -24.31 -3.00
CA GLU A 172 -9.51 -25.07 -4.24
C GLU A 172 -8.29 -24.98 -5.18
N GLU A 173 -7.67 -23.78 -5.30
CA GLU A 173 -6.47 -23.56 -6.10
C GLU A 173 -5.24 -24.30 -5.51
N THR A 174 -5.16 -24.39 -4.18
CA THR A 174 -4.01 -24.97 -3.47
C THR A 174 -4.11 -26.48 -3.30
N TYR A 175 -5.27 -26.99 -2.90
CA TYR A 175 -5.48 -28.40 -2.51
C TYR A 175 -6.29 -29.20 -3.53
N GLY A 176 -6.87 -28.55 -4.54
CA GLY A 176 -7.68 -29.17 -5.58
C GLY A 176 -9.19 -29.02 -5.35
N GLU A 177 -9.88 -28.57 -6.42
CA GLU A 177 -11.31 -28.25 -6.39
C GLU A 177 -12.19 -29.45 -5.98
N GLU A 178 -11.90 -30.64 -6.51
CA GLU A 178 -12.68 -31.86 -6.21
C GLU A 178 -12.52 -32.29 -4.74
N GLU A 179 -11.32 -32.22 -4.18
CA GLU A 179 -11.02 -32.58 -2.81
C GLU A 179 -11.71 -31.63 -1.81
N VAL A 180 -11.54 -30.33 -2.01
CA VAL A 180 -12.15 -29.28 -1.17
C VAL A 180 -13.66 -29.37 -1.20
N ARG A 181 -14.26 -29.51 -2.38
CA ARG A 181 -15.71 -29.61 -2.55
C ARG A 181 -16.28 -30.89 -1.93
N ALA A 182 -15.60 -32.03 -2.10
CA ALA A 182 -16.01 -33.30 -1.47
C ALA A 182 -15.95 -33.19 0.07
N ALA A 183 -14.90 -32.63 0.63
CA ALA A 183 -14.75 -32.44 2.05
C ALA A 183 -15.82 -31.52 2.66
N LEU A 184 -16.09 -30.37 2.02
CA LEU A 184 -17.12 -29.44 2.46
C LEU A 184 -18.52 -30.07 2.38
N ASN A 185 -18.86 -30.80 1.30
CA ASN A 185 -20.15 -31.47 1.15
C ASN A 185 -20.35 -32.58 2.20
N ASP A 186 -19.34 -33.39 2.45
CA ASP A 186 -19.38 -34.41 3.48
C ASP A 186 -19.56 -33.79 4.87
N ALA A 187 -18.80 -32.75 5.20
CA ALA A 187 -18.94 -32.03 6.48
C ALA A 187 -20.30 -31.34 6.61
N ALA A 188 -20.82 -30.71 5.55
CA ALA A 188 -22.14 -30.07 5.53
C ALA A 188 -23.29 -31.09 5.73
N SER A 189 -23.09 -32.36 5.36
CA SER A 189 -24.06 -33.41 5.62
C SER A 189 -24.24 -33.72 7.11
N ARG A 190 -23.19 -33.46 7.93
CA ARG A 190 -23.11 -33.78 9.35
C ARG A 190 -23.19 -32.57 10.28
N SER A 191 -22.83 -31.37 9.79
CA SER A 191 -22.82 -30.15 10.58
C SER A 191 -23.76 -29.10 9.98
N PRO A 192 -24.80 -28.64 10.71
CA PRO A 192 -25.63 -27.52 10.31
C PRO A 192 -24.85 -26.22 10.14
N ALA A 193 -23.76 -26.02 10.89
CA ALA A 193 -22.92 -24.87 10.79
C ALA A 193 -22.15 -24.84 9.46
N VAL A 194 -21.47 -25.95 9.10
CA VAL A 194 -20.80 -26.04 7.79
C VAL A 194 -21.77 -25.88 6.65
N ARG A 195 -22.98 -26.44 6.76
CA ARG A 195 -24.03 -26.22 5.75
C ARG A 195 -24.39 -24.73 5.61
N ALA A 196 -24.60 -24.03 6.74
CA ALA A 196 -24.91 -22.60 6.72
C ALA A 196 -23.78 -21.78 6.05
N TYR A 197 -22.52 -22.15 6.27
CA TYR A 197 -21.37 -21.54 5.60
C TYR A 197 -21.42 -21.80 4.08
N CYS A 198 -21.60 -23.05 3.65
CA CYS A 198 -21.71 -23.40 2.23
C CYS A 198 -22.87 -22.66 1.54
N ASP A 199 -24.05 -22.61 2.17
CA ASP A 199 -25.22 -21.91 1.64
C ASP A 199 -24.96 -20.38 1.52
N ALA A 200 -24.18 -19.80 2.45
CA ALA A 200 -23.86 -18.37 2.43
C ALA A 200 -22.89 -17.99 1.31
N ILE A 201 -21.84 -18.79 1.07
CA ILE A 201 -20.84 -18.52 0.01
C ILE A 201 -21.39 -18.77 -1.40
N GLU A 202 -22.48 -19.55 -1.55
CA GLU A 202 -23.16 -19.79 -2.82
C GLU A 202 -24.17 -18.70 -3.18
N LYS A 203 -24.59 -17.87 -2.21
CA LYS A 203 -25.50 -16.75 -2.48
C LYS A 203 -24.82 -15.74 -3.41
N PRO A 204 -25.45 -15.41 -4.55
CA PRO A 204 -24.89 -14.38 -5.40
C PRO A 204 -24.84 -13.07 -4.63
N ARG A 205 -23.67 -12.47 -4.50
CA ARG A 205 -23.54 -11.11 -3.96
C ARG A 205 -24.41 -10.17 -4.80
N SER A 206 -25.47 -9.65 -4.21
CA SER A 206 -26.44 -8.76 -4.86
C SER A 206 -25.85 -7.39 -5.22
N GLU A 207 -24.65 -7.09 -4.78
CA GLU A 207 -23.95 -5.89 -5.15
C GLU A 207 -23.15 -6.12 -6.43
N ARG A 208 -23.74 -5.78 -7.56
CA ARG A 208 -22.95 -5.39 -8.73
C ARG A 208 -22.10 -4.21 -8.29
N ARG A 209 -20.82 -4.45 -7.97
CA ARG A 209 -19.87 -3.34 -7.87
C ARG A 209 -19.99 -2.57 -9.17
N GLU A 210 -20.40 -1.30 -9.10
CA GLU A 210 -20.33 -0.43 -10.26
C GLU A 210 -18.94 -0.56 -10.89
N PRO A 211 -18.83 -0.62 -12.23
CA PRO A 211 -17.53 -0.68 -12.88
C PRO A 211 -16.59 0.37 -12.30
N LEU A 212 -15.30 0.04 -12.16
CA LEU A 212 -14.31 0.93 -11.55
C LEU A 212 -14.14 2.25 -12.30
N GLY A 213 -14.61 2.35 -13.54
CA GLY A 213 -14.54 3.57 -14.36
C GLY A 213 -15.79 3.79 -15.18
N TRP A 214 -16.08 5.03 -15.48
CA TRP A 214 -17.08 5.42 -16.46
C TRP A 214 -16.50 5.32 -17.87
N THR A 215 -17.33 5.04 -18.85
CA THR A 215 -16.91 4.81 -20.25
C THR A 215 -17.46 5.86 -21.22
N ASP A 216 -18.37 6.71 -20.75
CA ASP A 216 -19.00 7.74 -21.61
C ASP A 216 -18.86 9.14 -20.99
N LEU A 217 -18.69 10.12 -21.86
CA LEU A 217 -18.52 11.54 -21.51
C LEU A 217 -19.74 12.10 -20.77
N GLY A 218 -20.95 11.71 -21.15
CA GLY A 218 -22.18 12.22 -20.53
C GLY A 218 -22.22 11.94 -19.04
N THR A 219 -21.97 10.67 -18.68
CA THR A 219 -21.88 10.24 -17.27
C THR A 219 -20.79 11.00 -16.52
N VAL A 220 -19.61 11.21 -17.13
CA VAL A 220 -18.50 11.92 -16.47
C VAL A 220 -18.89 13.38 -16.21
N LEU A 221 -19.48 14.06 -17.17
CA LEU A 221 -19.93 15.45 -17.01
C LEU A 221 -21.02 15.57 -15.93
N GLU A 222 -21.96 14.63 -15.86
CA GLU A 222 -22.94 14.58 -14.77
C GLU A 222 -22.27 14.37 -13.39
N LYS A 223 -21.25 13.52 -13.31
CA LYS A 223 -20.51 13.29 -12.07
C LYS A 223 -19.61 14.46 -11.69
N ILE A 224 -19.07 15.21 -12.66
CA ILE A 224 -18.39 16.49 -12.40
C ILE A 224 -19.39 17.48 -11.78
N GLU A 225 -20.62 17.52 -12.25
CA GLU A 225 -21.65 18.45 -11.78
C GLU A 225 -22.29 18.07 -10.45
N ALA A 226 -22.36 16.77 -10.14
CA ALA A 226 -22.97 16.26 -8.93
C ALA A 226 -22.22 16.67 -7.66
N ALA A 227 -22.96 17.03 -6.59
CA ALA A 227 -22.39 17.34 -5.28
C ALA A 227 -21.97 16.10 -4.46
N ALA A 228 -22.14 14.88 -5.00
CA ALA A 228 -21.85 13.64 -4.30
C ALA A 228 -20.34 13.38 -4.20
N GLU A 229 -19.91 12.73 -3.11
CA GLU A 229 -18.55 12.19 -2.99
C GLU A 229 -18.24 11.25 -4.15
N THR A 230 -17.16 11.53 -4.85
CA THR A 230 -16.69 10.72 -5.97
C THR A 230 -15.20 10.46 -5.81
N TYR A 231 -14.80 9.21 -6.08
CA TYR A 231 -13.39 8.82 -5.97
C TYR A 231 -12.58 9.35 -7.16
N PRO A 232 -11.44 10.03 -6.94
CA PRO A 232 -10.57 10.54 -8.01
C PRO A 232 -10.20 9.49 -9.06
N LEU A 233 -9.96 8.25 -8.63
CA LEU A 233 -9.61 7.11 -9.50
C LEU A 233 -10.58 6.89 -10.65
N ARG A 234 -11.89 7.13 -10.47
CA ARG A 234 -12.88 6.94 -11.54
C ARG A 234 -12.71 7.95 -12.68
N PHE A 235 -12.38 9.20 -12.35
CA PHE A 235 -12.09 10.24 -13.35
C PHE A 235 -10.79 9.94 -14.10
N MET A 236 -9.77 9.52 -13.38
CA MET A 236 -8.49 9.11 -13.94
C MET A 236 -8.63 7.93 -14.91
N PHE A 237 -9.39 6.87 -14.55
CA PHE A 237 -9.67 5.75 -15.45
C PHE A 237 -10.47 6.13 -16.69
N PHE A 238 -11.38 7.11 -16.58
CA PHE A 238 -12.02 7.66 -17.76
C PHE A 238 -10.99 8.35 -18.65
N GLY A 239 -10.18 9.26 -18.10
CA GLY A 239 -9.15 9.99 -18.83
C GLY A 239 -8.21 9.08 -19.62
N GLN A 240 -7.79 7.93 -19.05
CA GLN A 240 -6.93 6.94 -19.73
C GLN A 240 -7.57 6.33 -21.00
N LYS A 241 -8.90 6.29 -21.08
CA LYS A 241 -9.65 5.64 -22.16
C LYS A 241 -10.40 6.65 -23.05
N ALA A 242 -10.45 7.91 -22.65
CA ALA A 242 -11.18 8.95 -23.33
C ALA A 242 -10.59 9.24 -24.71
N SER A 243 -11.47 9.55 -25.67
CA SER A 243 -11.04 10.07 -26.98
C SER A 243 -10.50 11.51 -26.83
N GLN A 244 -9.77 11.97 -27.84
CA GLN A 244 -9.29 13.36 -27.87
C GLN A 244 -10.44 14.37 -27.80
N ASP A 245 -11.58 14.07 -28.45
CA ASP A 245 -12.77 14.93 -28.41
C ASP A 245 -13.40 14.98 -27.02
N ASP A 246 -13.41 13.86 -26.28
CA ASP A 246 -13.87 13.80 -24.90
C ASP A 246 -12.97 14.62 -23.98
N LEU A 247 -11.64 14.49 -24.14
CA LEU A 247 -10.66 15.27 -23.37
C LEU A 247 -10.80 16.77 -23.65
N GLU A 248 -11.00 17.19 -24.92
CA GLU A 248 -11.29 18.58 -25.28
C GLU A 248 -12.59 19.09 -24.64
N ALA A 249 -13.63 18.27 -24.58
CA ALA A 249 -14.89 18.64 -23.93
C ALA A 249 -14.74 18.85 -22.42
N VAL A 250 -14.03 17.93 -21.71
CA VAL A 250 -13.73 18.10 -20.28
C VAL A 250 -12.83 19.31 -20.04
N PHE A 251 -11.86 19.54 -20.92
CA PHE A 251 -10.97 20.70 -20.84
C PHE A 251 -11.73 22.02 -21.02
N ALA A 252 -12.65 22.11 -22.00
CA ALA A 252 -13.51 23.26 -22.19
C ALA A 252 -14.39 23.52 -20.95
N ARG A 253 -14.90 22.42 -20.32
CA ARG A 253 -15.64 22.53 -19.06
C ARG A 253 -14.77 23.07 -17.94
N LEU A 254 -13.53 22.58 -17.78
CA LEU A 254 -12.56 23.08 -16.78
C LEU A 254 -12.34 24.59 -16.91
N LEU A 255 -12.12 25.09 -18.15
CA LEU A 255 -11.87 26.50 -18.41
C LEU A 255 -13.07 27.41 -18.10
N ALA A 256 -14.30 26.88 -18.19
CA ALA A 256 -15.53 27.59 -17.89
C ALA A 256 -15.97 27.48 -16.41
N GLU A 257 -15.36 26.56 -15.65
CA GLU A 257 -15.79 26.26 -14.29
C GLU A 257 -15.12 27.18 -13.25
N THR A 258 -15.90 27.62 -12.27
CA THR A 258 -15.43 28.48 -11.17
C THR A 258 -15.56 27.81 -9.81
N ARG A 259 -16.29 26.69 -9.72
CA ARG A 259 -16.48 25.93 -8.48
C ARG A 259 -15.30 25.00 -8.25
N ARG A 260 -14.69 25.12 -7.09
CA ARG A 260 -13.49 24.39 -6.70
C ARG A 260 -13.62 22.87 -6.89
N ASP A 261 -14.69 22.27 -6.36
CA ASP A 261 -14.92 20.84 -6.40
C ASP A 261 -15.07 20.29 -7.82
N GLN A 262 -15.64 21.07 -8.73
CA GLN A 262 -15.80 20.71 -10.12
C GLN A 262 -14.51 20.88 -10.92
N GLN A 263 -13.74 21.93 -10.63
CA GLN A 263 -12.40 22.08 -11.21
C GLN A 263 -11.51 20.88 -10.83
N LEU A 264 -11.51 20.45 -9.57
CA LEU A 264 -10.76 19.27 -9.12
C LEU A 264 -11.17 18.00 -9.90
N ARG A 265 -12.47 17.77 -10.07
CA ARG A 265 -12.95 16.59 -10.82
C ARG A 265 -12.54 16.64 -12.29
N CYS A 266 -12.55 17.79 -12.91
CA CYS A 266 -12.02 17.96 -14.26
C CYS A 266 -10.51 17.68 -14.32
N LEU A 267 -9.72 18.19 -13.36
CA LEU A 267 -8.28 17.97 -13.29
C LEU A 267 -7.93 16.49 -13.10
N TRP A 268 -8.68 15.74 -12.29
CA TRP A 268 -8.44 14.31 -12.11
C TRP A 268 -8.55 13.49 -13.40
N VAL A 269 -9.33 13.94 -14.38
CA VAL A 269 -9.38 13.31 -15.71
C VAL A 269 -8.01 13.35 -16.41
N PHE A 270 -7.25 14.42 -16.20
CA PHE A 270 -5.95 14.63 -16.84
C PHE A 270 -4.74 14.12 -16.06
N ARG A 271 -4.95 13.47 -14.90
CA ARG A 271 -3.83 13.01 -14.06
C ARG A 271 -2.80 12.12 -14.77
N GLN A 272 -3.24 11.37 -15.79
CA GLN A 272 -2.38 10.47 -16.56
C GLN A 272 -2.43 10.76 -18.08
N GLN A 273 -2.97 11.90 -18.46
CA GLN A 273 -3.08 12.33 -19.85
C GLN A 273 -2.61 13.77 -19.99
N ALA A 274 -2.01 14.10 -21.13
CA ALA A 274 -1.71 15.48 -21.42
C ALA A 274 -3.02 16.29 -21.55
N VAL A 275 -3.05 17.51 -20.98
CA VAL A 275 -4.13 18.45 -21.31
C VAL A 275 -4.03 18.86 -22.77
N PRO A 276 -5.16 19.14 -23.45
CA PRO A 276 -5.14 19.51 -24.88
C PRO A 276 -4.23 20.70 -25.21
N ARG A 277 -4.09 21.61 -24.26
CA ARG A 277 -3.18 22.76 -24.32
C ARG A 277 -2.94 23.36 -22.95
N CYS A 278 -1.77 23.94 -22.72
CA CYS A 278 -1.52 24.71 -21.51
C CYS A 278 -2.38 25.97 -21.51
N ALA A 279 -3.04 26.24 -20.40
CA ALA A 279 -3.83 27.47 -20.19
C ALA A 279 -3.37 28.21 -18.94
N ASP A 280 -3.49 29.54 -18.91
CA ASP A 280 -3.08 30.35 -17.76
C ASP A 280 -3.81 29.96 -16.48
N LEU A 281 -5.08 29.51 -16.60
CA LEU A 281 -5.85 28.98 -15.47
C LEU A 281 -5.11 27.81 -14.81
N LEU A 282 -4.60 26.84 -15.58
CA LEU A 282 -3.90 25.65 -15.03
C LEU A 282 -2.61 26.03 -14.30
N VAL A 283 -1.84 26.96 -14.88
CA VAL A 283 -0.63 27.49 -14.23
C VAL A 283 -0.99 28.19 -12.92
N SER A 284 -2.07 28.99 -12.92
CA SER A 284 -2.55 29.67 -11.71
C SER A 284 -3.06 28.68 -10.65
N LEU A 285 -3.73 27.61 -11.05
CA LEU A 285 -4.18 26.54 -10.13
C LEU A 285 -2.99 25.76 -9.53
N ALA A 286 -1.95 25.52 -10.32
CA ALA A 286 -0.71 24.87 -9.86
C ALA A 286 0.14 25.75 -8.92
N GLU A 287 -0.10 27.07 -8.89
CA GLU A 287 0.47 28.01 -7.92
C GLU A 287 -0.49 28.34 -6.76
N SER A 288 -1.62 27.62 -6.65
CA SER A 288 -2.62 27.85 -5.61
C SER A 288 -2.07 27.52 -4.21
N THR A 289 -2.57 28.26 -3.21
CA THR A 289 -2.35 27.92 -1.79
C THR A 289 -3.23 26.76 -1.30
N ASP A 290 -4.20 26.33 -2.09
CA ASP A 290 -5.01 25.13 -1.86
C ASP A 290 -4.18 23.90 -2.31
N ALA A 291 -3.67 23.13 -1.38
CA ALA A 291 -2.74 22.03 -1.63
C ALA A 291 -3.33 20.94 -2.55
N GLU A 292 -4.62 20.61 -2.42
CA GLU A 292 -5.29 19.62 -3.27
C GLU A 292 -5.44 20.14 -4.72
N MET A 293 -5.77 21.42 -4.87
CA MET A 293 -5.88 22.06 -6.18
C MET A 293 -4.52 22.17 -6.86
N GLN A 294 -3.49 22.57 -6.10
CA GLN A 294 -2.11 22.63 -6.58
C GLN A 294 -1.63 21.27 -7.09
N GLU A 295 -1.81 20.22 -6.27
CA GLU A 295 -1.44 18.84 -6.64
C GLU A 295 -2.16 18.39 -7.92
N ALA A 296 -3.50 18.54 -7.96
CA ALA A 296 -4.29 18.12 -9.11
C ALA A 296 -3.89 18.86 -10.40
N ALA A 297 -3.58 20.16 -10.30
CA ALA A 297 -3.15 20.96 -11.44
C ALA A 297 -1.74 20.61 -11.91
N CYS A 298 -0.78 20.38 -10.99
CA CYS A 298 0.56 19.89 -11.32
C CYS A 298 0.49 18.52 -12.01
N ALA A 299 -0.29 17.58 -11.46
CA ALA A 299 -0.48 16.26 -12.07
C ALA A 299 -1.10 16.34 -13.47
N ALA A 300 -2.08 17.23 -13.70
CA ALA A 300 -2.70 17.44 -15.00
C ALA A 300 -1.73 18.07 -16.04
N LEU A 301 -0.79 18.89 -15.59
CA LEU A 301 0.22 19.52 -16.45
C LEU A 301 1.44 18.64 -16.73
N ALA A 302 1.67 17.59 -15.93
CA ALA A 302 2.88 16.77 -15.95
C ALA A 302 3.28 16.25 -17.35
N ARG A 303 2.29 15.84 -18.15
CA ARG A 303 2.49 15.29 -19.51
C ARG A 303 2.33 16.30 -20.63
N THR A 304 2.31 17.60 -20.30
CA THR A 304 2.13 18.68 -21.26
C THR A 304 3.45 19.38 -21.55
N CYS A 305 3.96 19.24 -22.77
CA CYS A 305 5.15 19.95 -23.23
C CYS A 305 4.80 21.41 -23.55
N ASP A 306 5.20 22.34 -22.68
CA ASP A 306 4.96 23.79 -22.86
C ASP A 306 5.99 24.59 -22.06
N PRO A 307 6.60 25.66 -22.61
CA PRO A 307 7.58 26.50 -21.91
C PRO A 307 7.07 27.09 -20.59
N ARG A 308 5.76 27.31 -20.45
CA ARG A 308 5.16 27.82 -19.21
C ARG A 308 5.15 26.77 -18.12
N VAL A 309 4.91 25.50 -18.48
CA VAL A 309 5.01 24.34 -17.56
C VAL A 309 6.45 24.18 -17.11
N ARG A 310 7.41 24.27 -18.04
CA ARG A 310 8.83 24.27 -17.73
C ARG A 310 9.21 25.40 -16.74
N ALA A 311 8.77 26.62 -17.02
CA ALA A 311 9.04 27.76 -16.14
C ALA A 311 8.41 27.59 -14.75
N LEU A 312 7.21 26.99 -14.68
CA LEU A 312 6.54 26.65 -13.42
C LEU A 312 7.35 25.61 -12.63
N ALA A 313 7.78 24.52 -13.28
CA ALA A 313 8.59 23.46 -12.66
C ALA A 313 9.84 24.03 -11.98
N VAL A 314 10.59 24.87 -12.70
CA VAL A 314 11.79 25.51 -12.17
C VAL A 314 11.48 26.42 -10.97
N ARG A 315 10.43 27.26 -11.07
CA ARG A 315 10.04 28.14 -9.94
C ARG A 315 9.64 27.36 -8.69
N LEU A 316 8.86 26.28 -8.84
CA LEU A 316 8.46 25.46 -7.70
C LEU A 316 9.68 24.75 -7.07
N LEU A 317 10.63 24.32 -7.88
CA LEU A 317 11.86 23.69 -7.40
C LEU A 317 12.77 24.66 -6.61
N GLU A 318 12.77 25.97 -6.97
CA GLU A 318 13.48 27.01 -6.24
C GLU A 318 12.90 27.31 -4.84
N CYS A 319 11.64 26.88 -4.61
CA CYS A 319 10.95 27.03 -3.33
C CYS A 319 10.50 25.66 -2.80
N PRO A 320 11.42 24.83 -2.23
CA PRO A 320 11.12 23.45 -1.85
C PRO A 320 9.93 23.30 -0.89
N GLU A 321 9.67 24.31 -0.07
CA GLU A 321 8.51 24.34 0.85
C GLU A 321 7.15 24.34 0.12
N SER A 322 7.12 24.87 -1.12
CA SER A 322 5.93 24.94 -1.97
C SER A 322 5.74 23.72 -2.88
N LEU A 323 6.68 22.76 -2.86
CA LEU A 323 6.51 21.52 -3.62
C LEU A 323 5.33 20.70 -3.06
N CYS A 324 4.36 20.42 -3.92
CA CYS A 324 3.29 19.45 -3.66
C CYS A 324 3.69 18.05 -4.18
N GLU A 325 2.81 17.08 -3.99
CA GLU A 325 3.08 15.67 -4.32
C GLU A 325 3.37 15.40 -5.80
N SER A 326 2.95 16.25 -6.74
CA SER A 326 3.17 16.06 -8.19
C SER A 326 4.00 17.16 -8.84
N SER A 327 4.68 17.98 -8.03
CA SER A 327 5.42 19.14 -8.58
C SER A 327 6.62 18.72 -9.42
N LEU A 328 7.31 17.65 -9.06
CA LEU A 328 8.47 17.15 -9.81
C LEU A 328 8.05 16.57 -11.17
N LEU A 329 6.83 16.04 -11.27
CA LEU A 329 6.31 15.51 -12.54
C LEU A 329 6.13 16.58 -13.63
N LEU A 330 6.16 17.87 -13.30
CA LEU A 330 6.18 18.93 -14.32
C LEU A 330 7.42 18.87 -15.23
N PHE A 331 8.50 18.23 -14.79
CA PHE A 331 9.67 17.93 -15.61
C PHE A 331 9.43 16.78 -16.59
N LEU A 332 8.40 15.94 -16.40
CA LEU A 332 8.20 14.70 -17.16
C LEU A 332 8.20 14.93 -18.69
N ALA A 333 7.45 15.91 -19.17
CA ALA A 333 7.41 16.29 -20.59
C ALA A 333 8.30 17.51 -20.92
N ASN A 334 9.04 18.04 -19.94
CA ASN A 334 9.76 19.31 -20.04
C ASN A 334 11.18 19.23 -19.48
N LEU A 335 11.76 18.03 -19.42
CA LEU A 335 13.12 17.82 -18.92
C LEU A 335 14.16 18.44 -19.86
N GLU A 336 15.19 19.05 -19.32
CA GLU A 336 16.35 19.55 -20.04
C GLU A 336 17.64 19.02 -19.40
N GLU A 337 18.75 19.03 -20.13
CA GLU A 337 20.07 18.62 -19.65
C GLU A 337 20.43 19.32 -18.32
N GLY A 338 20.87 18.55 -17.33
CA GLY A 338 21.25 19.03 -16.00
C GLY A 338 20.09 19.19 -15.00
N ASP A 339 18.86 18.88 -15.38
CA ASP A 339 17.73 18.92 -14.44
C ASP A 339 17.81 17.85 -13.33
N PRO A 340 18.27 16.62 -13.59
CA PRO A 340 18.46 15.63 -12.51
C PRO A 340 19.35 16.15 -11.40
N GLU A 341 20.49 16.78 -11.74
CA GLU A 341 21.42 17.39 -10.76
C GLU A 341 20.77 18.56 -10.02
N ARG A 342 20.01 19.41 -10.73
CA ARG A 342 19.24 20.52 -10.14
C ARG A 342 18.20 20.01 -9.15
N ILE A 343 17.44 18.98 -9.52
CA ILE A 343 16.45 18.33 -8.66
C ILE A 343 17.13 17.76 -7.42
N ALA A 344 18.20 16.96 -7.60
CA ALA A 344 18.96 16.36 -6.50
C ALA A 344 19.47 17.41 -5.49
N THR A 345 19.92 18.57 -5.99
CA THR A 345 20.39 19.68 -5.14
C THR A 345 19.27 20.32 -4.32
N ALA A 346 18.04 20.34 -4.86
CA ALA A 346 16.87 20.94 -4.22
C ALA A 346 16.14 19.94 -3.26
N LEU A 347 16.46 18.64 -3.29
CA LEU A 347 15.81 17.65 -2.44
C LEU A 347 16.12 17.91 -0.97
N TRP A 348 15.08 17.81 -0.16
CA TRP A 348 15.14 17.78 1.30
C TRP A 348 14.32 16.60 1.83
N VAL A 349 14.41 16.32 3.10
CA VAL A 349 13.63 15.25 3.74
C VAL A 349 12.48 15.89 4.53
N PRO A 350 11.24 15.86 4.03
CA PRO A 350 10.08 16.32 4.79
C PRO A 350 9.85 15.49 6.05
N ASP A 351 9.26 16.11 7.09
CA ASP A 351 8.83 15.37 8.30
C ASP A 351 7.64 14.43 8.00
N ASP A 352 6.81 14.77 7.01
CA ASP A 352 5.69 13.93 6.57
C ASP A 352 6.17 12.79 5.66
N ARG A 353 6.05 11.56 6.15
CA ARG A 353 6.41 10.33 5.41
C ARG A 353 5.65 10.17 4.10
N ARG A 354 4.41 10.68 4.00
CA ARG A 354 3.62 10.62 2.74
C ARG A 354 4.27 11.51 1.69
N LYS A 355 4.69 12.71 2.08
CA LYS A 355 5.38 13.63 1.17
C LYS A 355 6.73 13.05 0.71
N VAL A 356 7.48 12.42 1.60
CA VAL A 356 8.73 11.69 1.22
C VAL A 356 8.43 10.59 0.21
N HIS A 357 7.35 9.82 0.43
CA HIS A 357 6.94 8.74 -0.48
C HIS A 357 6.54 9.28 -1.85
N SER A 358 5.77 10.36 -1.89
CA SER A 358 5.30 10.96 -3.13
C SER A 358 6.46 11.53 -3.96
N ILE A 359 7.38 12.27 -3.33
CA ILE A 359 8.63 12.72 -3.98
C ILE A 359 9.41 11.51 -4.55
N GLY A 360 9.49 10.42 -3.78
CA GLY A 360 10.15 9.19 -4.23
C GLY A 360 9.49 8.57 -5.47
N LEU A 361 8.17 8.56 -5.53
CA LEU A 361 7.41 8.07 -6.70
C LEU A 361 7.66 8.94 -7.92
N ASP A 362 7.62 10.26 -7.78
CA ASP A 362 7.89 11.20 -8.86
C ASP A 362 9.31 11.00 -9.42
N LEU A 363 10.31 10.85 -8.56
CA LEU A 363 11.70 10.61 -8.96
C LEU A 363 11.86 9.28 -9.71
N LEU A 364 11.15 8.23 -9.28
CA LEU A 364 11.16 6.93 -9.97
C LEU A 364 10.48 7.02 -11.34
N GLU A 365 9.36 7.76 -11.47
CA GLU A 365 8.69 7.98 -12.74
C GLU A 365 9.59 8.78 -13.69
N LEU A 366 10.22 9.86 -13.22
CA LEU A 366 11.15 10.66 -14.03
C LEU A 366 12.34 9.84 -14.52
N ALA A 367 12.96 9.05 -13.64
CA ALA A 367 14.09 8.20 -14.01
C ALA A 367 13.69 7.09 -15.00
N GLY A 368 12.48 6.54 -14.87
CA GLY A 368 11.96 5.53 -15.78
C GLY A 368 11.64 6.07 -17.17
N GLU A 369 11.13 7.31 -17.27
CA GLU A 369 10.80 7.95 -18.56
C GLU A 369 12.02 8.58 -19.25
N HIS A 370 13.09 8.90 -18.50
CA HIS A 370 14.32 9.51 -19.01
C HIS A 370 15.57 8.70 -18.60
N PRO A 371 15.69 7.45 -19.06
CA PRO A 371 16.77 6.55 -18.63
C PRO A 371 18.17 6.93 -19.13
N ASP A 372 18.26 7.85 -20.08
CA ASP A 372 19.54 8.33 -20.63
C ASP A 372 20.18 9.43 -19.77
N GLU A 373 19.48 9.95 -18.79
CA GLU A 373 19.95 10.98 -17.86
C GLU A 373 20.54 10.36 -16.58
N ASP A 374 21.43 11.10 -15.90
CA ASP A 374 22.03 10.65 -14.64
C ASP A 374 21.13 10.97 -13.42
N TRP A 375 20.39 9.97 -12.97
CA TRP A 375 19.49 10.05 -11.80
C TRP A 375 20.14 9.53 -10.51
N THR A 376 21.45 9.23 -10.51
CA THR A 376 22.11 8.55 -9.38
C THR A 376 21.82 9.20 -8.03
N ASP A 377 22.04 10.51 -7.88
CA ASP A 377 21.82 11.19 -6.61
C ASP A 377 20.35 11.23 -6.17
N CYS A 378 19.41 11.36 -7.12
CA CYS A 378 17.99 11.31 -6.86
C CYS A 378 17.56 9.90 -6.39
N LEU A 379 18.02 8.85 -7.06
CA LEU A 379 17.70 7.45 -6.72
C LEU A 379 18.33 7.03 -5.39
N LEU A 380 19.54 7.48 -5.09
CA LEU A 380 20.16 7.29 -3.77
C LEU A 380 19.37 7.99 -2.67
N TRP A 381 18.82 9.18 -2.93
CA TRP A 381 17.92 9.85 -1.99
C TRP A 381 16.65 8.99 -1.71
N VAL A 382 16.02 8.41 -2.75
CA VAL A 382 14.88 7.49 -2.58
C VAL A 382 15.27 6.26 -1.76
N ALA A 383 16.42 5.65 -2.08
CA ALA A 383 16.92 4.47 -1.38
C ALA A 383 17.21 4.74 0.12
N GLU A 384 17.69 5.94 0.45
CA GLU A 384 18.03 6.34 1.84
C GLU A 384 16.80 6.79 2.62
N HIS A 385 15.95 7.63 2.02
CA HIS A 385 14.88 8.35 2.73
C HIS A 385 13.49 7.76 2.50
N GLY A 386 13.23 7.07 1.39
CA GLY A 386 11.93 6.50 1.06
C GLY A 386 11.37 5.62 2.19
N PRO A 387 10.12 5.83 2.62
CA PRO A 387 9.50 5.00 3.66
C PRO A 387 9.10 3.61 3.14
N CYS A 388 8.73 3.51 1.86
CA CYS A 388 8.25 2.29 1.22
C CYS A 388 9.42 1.42 0.73
N SER A 389 9.43 0.13 1.10
CA SER A 389 10.47 -0.82 0.68
C SER A 389 10.46 -1.07 -0.83
N MET A 390 9.28 -1.06 -1.46
CA MET A 390 9.13 -1.23 -2.91
C MET A 390 9.80 -0.08 -3.68
N CYS A 391 9.54 1.17 -3.27
CA CYS A 391 10.16 2.35 -3.91
C CYS A 391 11.68 2.31 -3.77
N ARG A 392 12.22 1.93 -2.59
CA ARG A 392 13.67 1.80 -2.40
C ARG A 392 14.27 0.68 -3.24
N SER A 393 13.58 -0.47 -3.34
CA SER A 393 14.02 -1.58 -4.21
C SER A 393 14.03 -1.17 -5.67
N SER A 394 12.98 -0.46 -6.12
CA SER A 394 12.91 0.07 -7.49
C SER A 394 14.05 1.05 -7.78
N ALA A 395 14.34 1.97 -6.85
CA ALA A 395 15.45 2.92 -7.00
C ALA A 395 16.80 2.19 -7.15
N LEU A 396 17.06 1.18 -6.31
CA LEU A 396 18.30 0.38 -6.39
C LEU A 396 18.36 -0.51 -7.64
N SER A 397 17.23 -0.86 -8.24
CA SER A 397 17.19 -1.66 -9.47
C SER A 397 17.42 -0.82 -10.73
N ILE A 398 17.16 0.49 -10.67
CA ILE A 398 17.43 1.44 -11.77
C ILE A 398 18.90 1.88 -11.75
N LEU A 399 19.55 1.98 -10.57
CA LEU A 399 20.98 2.28 -10.42
C LEU A 399 21.88 1.20 -11.03
#